data_15917a2aa7d102284974d0255b6b4612
#
_entry.id   15917a2aa7d102284974d0255b6b4612
#
_cell.length_a   1.000
_cell.length_b   1.000
_cell.length_c   1.000
_cell.angle_alpha   90.00
_cell.angle_beta   90.00
_cell.angle_gamma   90.00
#
_symmetry.space_group_name_H-M   'P 1'
#
loop_
_entity.id
_entity.type
_entity.pdbx_description
1 polymer ?
#
loop_
_entity_poly.entity_id
_entity_poly.type
_entity_poly.pdbx_seq_one_letter_code
_entity_poly.pdbx_strand_id
1 'polypeptide(L)'
;MLEGHYLKRGENILITGATGCGKSYLACALGYQACLMGMKTAYFSMNRFIEKITLSKLDGSYLKLLNHLERQALIILDDFGLQPMQQDVKLALLQILEERHGKNATIITSQLPVSAWHEYINEPTIADAIMDRLTAHAHKIELKGASLRNKK
;
A
#
# COMPACT_ATOMS: atom_id res chain seq x y z
N MET A 1 14.27 -1.62 -9.26
CA MET A 1 13.25 -2.22 -8.39
C MET A 1 13.54 -3.68 -8.10
N LEU A 2 13.83 -4.48 -9.11
CA LEU A 2 14.10 -5.91 -8.92
C LEU A 2 15.32 -6.17 -8.04
N GLU A 3 16.22 -5.20 -7.92
CA GLU A 3 17.41 -5.32 -7.08
C GLU A 3 17.14 -4.96 -5.62
N GLY A 4 15.94 -4.47 -5.31
CA GLY A 4 15.54 -4.15 -3.96
C GLY A 4 16.08 -2.84 -3.40
N HIS A 5 16.60 -1.96 -4.23
CA HIS A 5 17.12 -0.67 -3.76
C HIS A 5 16.04 0.19 -3.12
N TYR A 6 14.79 0.08 -3.60
CA TYR A 6 13.66 0.82 -3.03
C TYR A 6 13.43 0.45 -1.57
N LEU A 7 13.69 -0.79 -1.21
CA LEU A 7 13.53 -1.26 0.18
C LEU A 7 14.51 -0.56 1.12
N LYS A 8 15.76 -0.44 0.70
CA LYS A 8 16.82 0.19 1.50
C LYS A 8 16.62 1.69 1.62
N ARG A 9 16.05 2.31 0.59
CA ARG A 9 15.82 3.76 0.54
C ARG A 9 14.48 4.17 1.13
N GLY A 10 13.62 3.21 1.48
CA GLY A 10 12.28 3.50 1.96
C GLY A 10 11.40 4.16 0.90
N GLU A 11 11.61 3.83 -0.37
CA GLU A 11 10.84 4.37 -1.47
C GLU A 11 9.60 3.52 -1.73
N ASN A 12 8.48 4.17 -2.03
CA ASN A 12 7.23 3.48 -2.28
C ASN A 12 7.07 3.08 -3.74
N ILE A 13 6.22 2.09 -4.00
CA ILE A 13 5.86 1.70 -5.37
C ILE A 13 4.34 1.74 -5.47
N LEU A 14 3.84 2.53 -6.42
CA LEU A 14 2.41 2.67 -6.67
C LEU A 14 2.09 2.06 -8.03
N ILE A 15 1.32 0.98 -8.02
CA ILE A 15 1.00 0.20 -9.22
C ILE A 15 -0.46 0.38 -9.56
N THR A 16 -0.75 0.95 -10.73
CA THR A 16 -2.13 1.19 -11.16
C THR A 16 -2.42 0.50 -12.48
N GLY A 17 -3.69 0.25 -12.73
CA GLY A 17 -4.13 -0.39 -13.97
C GLY A 17 -5.47 -1.09 -13.80
N ALA A 18 -6.06 -1.50 -14.91
CA ALA A 18 -7.34 -2.19 -14.91
C ALA A 18 -7.24 -3.57 -14.27
N THR A 19 -8.38 -4.12 -13.87
CA THR A 19 -8.48 -5.49 -13.37
C THR A 19 -7.90 -6.47 -14.41
N GLY A 20 -7.08 -7.41 -13.92
CA GLY A 20 -6.50 -8.43 -14.78
C GLY A 20 -5.26 -8.02 -15.54
N CYS A 21 -4.73 -6.81 -15.29
CA CYS A 21 -3.51 -6.36 -15.97
C CYS A 21 -2.21 -6.80 -15.27
N GLY A 22 -2.32 -7.54 -14.14
CA GLY A 22 -1.16 -8.11 -13.47
C GLY A 22 -0.64 -7.32 -12.29
N LYS A 23 -1.40 -6.34 -11.76
CA LYS A 23 -0.98 -5.53 -10.61
C LYS A 23 -0.63 -6.38 -9.39
N SER A 24 -1.55 -7.24 -8.98
CA SER A 24 -1.36 -8.10 -7.81
C SER A 24 -0.21 -9.06 -8.02
N TYR A 25 -0.08 -9.59 -9.23
CA TYR A 25 1.04 -10.46 -9.57
C TYR A 25 2.38 -9.75 -9.38
N LEU A 26 2.49 -8.54 -9.90
CA LEU A 26 3.73 -7.76 -9.76
C LEU A 26 4.03 -7.45 -8.29
N ALA A 27 3.01 -7.01 -7.55
CA ALA A 27 3.17 -6.71 -6.12
C ALA A 27 3.63 -7.94 -5.34
N CYS A 28 3.01 -9.10 -5.61
CA CYS A 28 3.39 -10.35 -4.94
C CYS A 28 4.79 -10.80 -5.31
N ALA A 29 5.20 -10.61 -6.58
CA ALA A 29 6.56 -10.95 -7.01
C ALA A 29 7.60 -10.11 -6.28
N LEU A 30 7.34 -8.81 -6.12
CA LEU A 30 8.21 -7.92 -5.36
C LEU A 30 8.26 -8.30 -3.87
N GLY A 31 7.11 -8.67 -3.31
CA GLY A 31 7.04 -9.13 -1.93
C GLY A 31 7.81 -10.42 -1.70
N TYR A 32 7.69 -11.35 -2.63
CA TYR A 32 8.43 -12.61 -2.56
C TYR A 32 9.94 -12.35 -2.60
N GLN A 33 10.37 -11.46 -3.49
CA GLN A 33 11.78 -11.09 -3.56
C GLN A 33 12.27 -10.46 -2.26
N ALA A 34 11.46 -9.58 -1.67
CA ALA A 34 11.81 -8.98 -0.38
C ALA A 34 12.00 -10.04 0.69
N CYS A 35 11.12 -11.05 0.75
CA CYS A 35 11.24 -12.16 1.68
C CYS A 35 12.52 -12.96 1.44
N LEU A 36 12.88 -13.21 0.18
CA LEU A 36 14.12 -13.89 -0.16
C LEU A 36 15.35 -13.10 0.28
N MET A 37 15.24 -11.79 0.37
CA MET A 37 16.31 -10.91 0.86
C MET A 37 16.34 -10.82 2.39
N GLY A 38 15.48 -11.57 3.09
CA GLY A 38 15.40 -11.54 4.54
C GLY A 38 14.64 -10.34 5.10
N MET A 39 13.89 -9.63 4.28
CA MET A 39 13.15 -8.45 4.71
C MET A 39 11.76 -8.84 5.22
N LYS A 40 11.39 -8.30 6.38
CA LYS A 40 10.05 -8.54 6.94
C LYS A 40 9.00 -7.89 6.07
N THR A 41 8.07 -8.68 5.57
CA THR A 41 7.05 -8.23 4.64
C THR A 41 5.65 -8.58 5.15
N ALA A 42 4.73 -7.63 5.09
CA ALA A 42 3.33 -7.83 5.40
C ALA A 42 2.50 -7.56 4.15
N TYR A 43 1.55 -8.44 3.87
CA TYR A 43 0.64 -8.30 2.73
C TYR A 43 -0.79 -8.22 3.23
N PHE A 44 -1.54 -7.24 2.74
CA PHE A 44 -2.97 -7.12 3.01
C PHE A 44 -3.70 -6.73 1.72
N SER A 45 -4.83 -7.39 1.45
CA SER A 45 -5.83 -6.74 0.61
C SER A 45 -6.41 -5.57 1.42
N MET A 46 -6.94 -4.56 0.76
CA MET A 46 -7.53 -3.43 1.50
C MET A 46 -8.69 -3.86 2.39
N ASN A 47 -9.46 -4.85 1.96
CA ASN A 47 -10.50 -5.46 2.79
C ASN A 47 -9.95 -5.94 4.12
N ARG A 48 -8.89 -6.72 4.06
CA ARG A 48 -8.26 -7.28 5.25
C ARG A 48 -7.61 -6.21 6.11
N PHE A 49 -7.01 -5.21 5.49
CA PHE A 49 -6.40 -4.11 6.21
C PHE A 49 -7.46 -3.34 7.02
N ILE A 50 -8.56 -2.98 6.36
CA ILE A 50 -9.67 -2.26 7.01
C ILE A 50 -10.22 -3.08 8.17
N GLU A 51 -10.48 -4.36 7.95
CA GLU A 51 -11.00 -5.28 8.97
C GLU A 51 -10.04 -5.36 10.15
N LYS A 52 -8.76 -5.51 9.88
CA LYS A 52 -7.76 -5.66 10.92
C LYS A 52 -7.64 -4.40 11.78
N ILE A 53 -7.66 -3.22 11.18
CA ILE A 53 -7.65 -1.96 11.92
C ILE A 53 -8.90 -1.85 12.79
N THR A 54 -10.06 -2.11 12.22
CA THR A 54 -11.34 -2.00 12.92
C THR A 54 -11.39 -2.94 14.14
N LEU A 55 -11.02 -4.21 13.94
CA LEU A 55 -11.02 -5.19 15.02
C LEU A 55 -10.00 -4.85 16.11
N SER A 56 -8.84 -4.35 15.74
CA SER A 56 -7.82 -3.98 16.73
C SER A 56 -8.26 -2.84 17.63
N LYS A 57 -9.08 -1.93 17.13
CA LYS A 57 -9.64 -0.86 17.94
C LYS A 57 -10.69 -1.38 18.91
N LEU A 58 -11.42 -2.42 18.53
CA LEU A 58 -12.44 -3.03 19.38
C LEU A 58 -11.85 -3.90 20.49
N ASP A 59 -10.75 -4.60 20.22
CA ASP A 59 -10.17 -5.53 21.18
C ASP A 59 -8.96 -4.96 21.94
N GLY A 60 -8.64 -3.69 21.73
CA GLY A 60 -7.56 -3.03 22.45
C GLY A 60 -6.15 -3.30 21.95
N SER A 61 -5.99 -4.00 20.82
CA SER A 61 -4.67 -4.34 20.29
C SER A 61 -4.15 -3.34 19.24
N TYR A 62 -4.78 -2.19 19.12
CA TYR A 62 -4.46 -1.21 18.07
C TYR A 62 -2.99 -0.75 18.10
N LEU A 63 -2.48 -0.36 19.27
CA LEU A 63 -1.10 0.10 19.39
C LEU A 63 -0.10 -0.99 19.05
N LYS A 64 -0.40 -2.22 19.46
CA LYS A 64 0.45 -3.37 19.14
C LYS A 64 0.49 -3.62 17.64
N LEU A 65 -0.67 -3.51 16.99
CA LEU A 65 -0.76 -3.66 15.53
C LEU A 65 0.03 -2.58 14.81
N LEU A 66 -0.11 -1.30 15.22
CA LEU A 66 0.64 -0.21 14.62
C LEU A 66 2.13 -0.44 14.74
N ASN A 67 2.60 -0.80 15.93
CA ASN A 67 4.02 -1.07 16.15
C ASN A 67 4.53 -2.19 15.25
N HIS A 68 3.74 -3.24 15.08
CA HIS A 68 4.08 -4.34 14.19
C HIS A 68 4.21 -3.88 12.73
N LEU A 69 3.23 -3.12 12.27
CA LEU A 69 3.21 -2.63 10.88
C LEU A 69 4.34 -1.63 10.61
N GLU A 70 4.61 -0.75 11.56
CA GLU A 70 5.67 0.24 11.42
C GLU A 70 7.06 -0.39 11.26
N ARG A 71 7.25 -1.60 11.81
CA ARG A 71 8.54 -2.30 11.76
C ARG A 71 8.74 -3.18 10.52
N GLN A 72 7.70 -3.36 9.70
CA GLN A 72 7.83 -4.15 8.49
C GLN A 72 8.71 -3.41 7.48
N ALA A 73 9.68 -4.10 6.88
CA ALA A 73 10.51 -3.50 5.84
C ALA A 73 9.67 -3.18 4.60
N LEU A 74 8.65 -3.99 4.34
CA LEU A 74 7.74 -3.80 3.22
C LEU A 74 6.31 -4.10 3.65
N ILE A 75 5.39 -3.19 3.30
CA ILE A 75 3.96 -3.44 3.42
C ILE A 75 3.37 -3.38 2.03
N ILE A 76 2.55 -4.36 1.67
CA ILE A 76 1.80 -4.37 0.42
C ILE A 76 0.33 -4.20 0.74
N LEU A 77 -0.29 -3.16 0.17
CA LEU A 77 -1.73 -2.93 0.24
C LEU A 77 -2.30 -3.12 -1.16
N ASP A 78 -3.06 -4.20 -1.33
CA ASP A 78 -3.58 -4.60 -2.63
C ASP A 78 -5.04 -4.15 -2.78
N ASP A 79 -5.39 -3.64 -3.96
CA ASP A 79 -6.75 -3.20 -4.29
C ASP A 79 -7.21 -1.94 -3.53
N PHE A 80 -6.31 -0.97 -3.39
CA PHE A 80 -6.65 0.33 -2.83
C PHE A 80 -7.70 1.04 -3.70
N GLY A 81 -8.75 1.53 -3.09
CA GLY A 81 -9.78 2.27 -3.81
C GLY A 81 -11.04 1.47 -4.15
N LEU A 82 -11.10 0.16 -3.81
CA LEU A 82 -12.28 -0.65 -4.11
C LEU A 82 -13.45 -0.39 -3.17
N GLN A 83 -13.17 -0.04 -1.93
CA GLN A 83 -14.23 0.22 -0.96
C GLN A 83 -13.88 1.42 -0.10
N PRO A 84 -14.90 2.13 0.42
CA PRO A 84 -14.65 3.32 1.22
C PRO A 84 -13.94 3.00 2.52
N MET A 85 -13.11 3.96 2.97
CA MET A 85 -12.45 3.89 4.27
C MET A 85 -13.21 4.77 5.25
N GLN A 86 -13.44 4.26 6.45
CA GLN A 86 -13.95 5.06 7.55
C GLN A 86 -12.83 5.94 8.12
N GLN A 87 -13.21 6.94 8.91
CA GLN A 87 -12.26 7.92 9.46
C GLN A 87 -11.13 7.27 10.25
N ASP A 88 -11.44 6.27 11.06
CA ASP A 88 -10.45 5.59 11.88
C ASP A 88 -9.40 4.85 11.02
N VAL A 89 -9.82 4.29 9.89
CA VAL A 89 -8.89 3.62 8.96
C VAL A 89 -8.01 4.64 8.25
N LYS A 90 -8.59 5.77 7.84
CA LYS A 90 -7.81 6.85 7.20
C LYS A 90 -6.71 7.35 8.13
N LEU A 91 -7.04 7.58 9.39
CA LEU A 91 -6.07 8.05 10.38
C LEU A 91 -5.01 7.00 10.69
N ALA A 92 -5.41 5.72 10.75
CA ALA A 92 -4.45 4.64 10.94
C ALA A 92 -3.47 4.56 9.78
N LEU A 93 -3.97 4.64 8.55
CA LEU A 93 -3.12 4.61 7.36
C LEU A 93 -2.14 5.79 7.38
N LEU A 94 -2.61 6.99 7.68
CA LEU A 94 -1.75 8.17 7.78
C LEU A 94 -0.65 7.96 8.81
N GLN A 95 -1.00 7.48 9.99
CA GLN A 95 -0.03 7.26 11.06
C GLN A 95 1.04 6.25 10.65
N ILE A 96 0.63 5.15 10.03
CA ILE A 96 1.55 4.13 9.53
C ILE A 96 2.51 4.72 8.50
N LEU A 97 1.98 5.50 7.57
CA LEU A 97 2.79 6.10 6.52
C LEU A 97 3.77 7.14 7.07
N GLU A 98 3.35 7.93 8.05
CA GLU A 98 4.23 8.92 8.68
C GLU A 98 5.42 8.26 9.39
N GLU A 99 5.15 7.21 10.16
CA GLU A 99 6.21 6.51 10.88
C GLU A 99 7.17 5.78 9.94
N ARG A 100 6.70 5.36 8.79
CA ARG A 100 7.50 4.62 7.81
C ARG A 100 8.18 5.51 6.78
N HIS A 101 7.83 6.79 6.73
CA HIS A 101 8.31 7.72 5.71
C HIS A 101 9.85 7.79 5.69
N GLY A 102 10.41 7.55 4.50
CA GLY A 102 11.86 7.58 4.31
C GLY A 102 12.64 6.44 4.95
N LYS A 103 11.95 5.52 5.61
CA LYS A 103 12.60 4.39 6.33
C LYS A 103 12.26 3.05 5.71
N ASN A 104 10.99 2.80 5.46
CA ASN A 104 10.49 1.52 4.98
C ASN A 104 9.56 1.72 3.80
N ALA A 105 9.52 0.75 2.90
CA ALA A 105 8.79 0.84 1.65
C ALA A 105 7.35 0.35 1.77
N THR A 106 6.45 0.95 0.99
CA THR A 106 5.06 0.51 0.87
C THR A 106 4.74 0.34 -0.61
N ILE A 107 4.10 -0.77 -0.95
CA ILE A 107 3.60 -1.01 -2.30
C ILE A 107 2.08 -0.96 -2.25
N ILE A 108 1.49 -0.15 -3.11
CA ILE A 108 0.03 -0.04 -3.21
C ILE A 108 -0.39 -0.35 -4.64
N THR A 109 -1.35 -1.25 -4.80
CA THR A 109 -1.97 -1.49 -6.11
C THR A 109 -3.37 -0.90 -6.12
N SER A 110 -3.81 -0.42 -7.28
CA SER A 110 -5.14 0.17 -7.41
C SER A 110 -5.62 0.16 -8.85
N GLN A 111 -6.94 0.03 -9.04
CA GLN A 111 -7.56 0.26 -10.33
C GLN A 111 -7.68 1.76 -10.62
N LEU A 112 -7.71 2.58 -9.57
CA LEU A 112 -7.81 4.03 -9.72
C LEU A 112 -6.45 4.61 -10.07
N PRO A 113 -6.38 5.57 -11.00
CA PRO A 113 -5.13 6.29 -11.22
C PRO A 113 -4.77 7.06 -9.95
N VAL A 114 -3.48 7.29 -9.74
CA VAL A 114 -3.02 7.99 -8.53
C VAL A 114 -3.70 9.35 -8.37
N SER A 115 -3.99 10.02 -9.48
CA SER A 115 -4.68 11.31 -9.48
C SER A 115 -6.08 11.27 -8.86
N ALA A 116 -6.70 10.09 -8.77
CA ALA A 116 -8.03 9.93 -8.17
C ALA A 116 -7.99 9.51 -6.69
N TRP A 117 -6.81 9.25 -6.14
CA TRP A 117 -6.70 8.74 -4.77
C TRP A 117 -7.08 9.77 -3.72
N HIS A 118 -6.76 11.05 -3.97
CA HIS A 118 -7.13 12.13 -3.06
C HIS A 118 -8.64 12.19 -2.86
N GLU A 119 -9.39 12.14 -3.97
CA GLU A 119 -10.85 12.16 -3.94
C GLU A 119 -11.41 10.90 -3.26
N TYR A 120 -10.80 9.75 -3.52
CA TYR A 120 -11.21 8.50 -2.89
C TYR A 120 -11.07 8.57 -1.36
N ILE A 121 -9.98 9.15 -0.86
CA ILE A 121 -9.78 9.30 0.58
C ILE A 121 -10.85 10.22 1.16
N ASN A 122 -11.28 11.21 0.40
CA ASN A 122 -12.46 12.05 0.69
C ASN A 122 -12.44 12.71 2.07
N GLU A 123 -11.27 13.22 2.47
CA GLU A 123 -11.11 14.09 3.62
C GLU A 123 -9.87 14.92 3.31
N PRO A 124 -10.02 16.21 2.94
CA PRO A 124 -8.93 16.98 2.33
C PRO A 124 -7.63 17.02 3.12
N THR A 125 -7.69 17.27 4.42
CA THR A 125 -6.49 17.36 5.24
C THR A 125 -5.75 16.03 5.35
N ILE A 126 -6.48 14.96 5.59
CA ILE A 126 -5.90 13.61 5.68
C ILE A 126 -5.41 13.16 4.31
N ALA A 127 -6.18 13.44 3.27
CA ALA A 127 -5.82 13.07 1.90
C ALA A 127 -4.54 13.77 1.47
N ASP A 128 -4.40 15.05 1.76
CA ASP A 128 -3.18 15.80 1.46
C ASP A 128 -1.98 15.15 2.15
N ALA A 129 -2.11 14.81 3.42
CA ALA A 129 -1.02 14.22 4.20
C ALA A 129 -0.66 12.82 3.70
N ILE A 130 -1.67 11.98 3.44
CA ILE A 130 -1.43 10.63 2.92
C ILE A 130 -0.73 10.70 1.57
N MET A 131 -1.24 11.52 0.65
CA MET A 131 -0.68 11.62 -0.69
C MET A 131 0.74 12.18 -0.66
N ASP A 132 1.01 13.14 0.21
CA ASP A 132 2.36 13.68 0.37
C ASP A 132 3.34 12.56 0.79
N ARG A 133 2.96 11.76 1.77
CA ARG A 133 3.81 10.66 2.24
C ARG A 133 3.99 9.56 1.20
N LEU A 134 2.94 9.24 0.45
CA LEU A 134 3.01 8.20 -0.56
C LEU A 134 3.85 8.59 -1.76
N THR A 135 3.75 9.85 -2.20
CA THR A 135 4.32 10.27 -3.49
C THR A 135 5.69 10.93 -3.40
N ALA A 136 6.16 11.29 -2.20
CA ALA A 136 7.42 12.02 -2.03
C ALA A 136 8.61 11.31 -2.68
N HIS A 137 8.71 10.01 -2.54
CA HIS A 137 9.78 9.21 -3.14
C HIS A 137 9.16 7.91 -3.67
N ALA A 138 8.33 8.04 -4.70
CA ALA A 138 7.56 6.92 -5.21
C ALA A 138 7.93 6.58 -6.65
N HIS A 139 7.93 5.28 -6.92
CA HIS A 139 7.99 4.75 -8.27
C HIS A 139 6.55 4.47 -8.70
N LYS A 140 6.07 5.17 -9.73
CA LYS A 140 4.72 5.00 -10.25
C LYS A 140 4.76 4.11 -11.46
N ILE A 141 4.07 2.98 -11.39
CA ILE A 141 3.98 2.01 -12.46
C ILE A 141 2.54 1.93 -12.93
N GLU A 142 2.29 2.30 -14.16
CA GLU A 142 0.96 2.19 -14.76
C GLU A 142 0.96 1.03 -15.74
N LEU A 143 0.21 -0.02 -15.41
CA LEU A 143 0.10 -1.20 -16.28
C LEU A 143 -1.00 -0.96 -17.28
N LYS A 144 -0.64 -0.91 -18.54
CA LYS A 144 -1.57 -0.65 -19.65
C LYS A 144 -1.69 -1.89 -20.54
N GLY A 145 -2.74 -1.88 -21.33
CA GLY A 145 -2.96 -2.89 -22.33
C GLY A 145 -4.03 -3.90 -21.97
N ALA A 146 -4.08 -4.99 -22.69
CA ALA A 146 -5.07 -6.03 -22.49
C ALA A 146 -4.84 -6.78 -21.18
N SER A 147 -5.94 -7.26 -20.59
CA SER A 147 -5.88 -8.15 -19.44
C SER A 147 -5.01 -9.36 -19.76
N LEU A 148 -4.19 -9.80 -18.80
CA LEU A 148 -3.40 -11.03 -18.95
C LEU A 148 -4.26 -12.24 -19.22
N ARG A 149 -5.51 -12.24 -18.74
CA ARG A 149 -6.45 -13.34 -18.97
C ARG A 149 -6.90 -13.44 -20.42
N ASN A 150 -6.89 -12.32 -21.13
CA ASN A 150 -7.33 -12.24 -22.52
C ASN A 150 -6.15 -12.25 -23.49
N LYS A 151 -4.96 -12.33 -22.99
CA LYS A 151 -3.76 -12.35 -23.81
C LYS A 151 -3.60 -13.72 -24.45
N LYS A 152 -3.50 -13.70 -25.76
CA LYS A 152 -3.35 -14.94 -26.52
C LYS A 152 -1.91 -15.23 -26.85
#